data_d42de41ba3d68992fc18ee6695a172a0
#
_entry.id   d42de41ba3d68992fc18ee6695a172a0
#
_cell.length_a   1.000
_cell.length_b   1.000
_cell.length_c   1.000
_cell.angle_alpha   90.00
_cell.angle_beta   90.00
_cell.angle_gamma   90.00
#
_symmetry.space_group_name_H-M   'P 1'
#
loop_
_entity.id
_entity.type
_entity.pdbx_description
1 polymer ?
#
loop_
_entity_poly.entity_id
_entity_poly.type
_entity_poly.pdbx_seq_one_letter_code
_entity_poly.pdbx_strand_id
1 'polypeptide(L)'
;ENTIWISRNSMYGSYPNYNGEKVYKSIDGGLSWTNLTSTILDDVFPTNIEHQRGSDGGVYLGTRTAVYYINNNMSDWEIYDNNLPQPSTSVQLIPYYREGLLFNGTNRSVYEIDLYENSSPSAQISADKLNINCMNDTVKFIDHSAVRLSSATWNWNFPGGNPSTSNLENPIVTYSQAGNYDVSLTVTDLYGSSTQTLSNFITYHDTTSLITSTNNYKQDFESSNYPPEAWQTPSSSFAWQSIIVDSGSNCLPNKVTYLDHYNISRRGDKAYLISNKVHLGSGPNAINYLTYDYSYSGFSTGHNDGFRIDISNDCGLSWDSIFSAYGSDLQTTQYQSSVWNPTCISWKTDSINLTVLGYNNDTIMLRFVAINDYGNQFYMDN
;
A
#
# COMPACT_ATOMS: atom_id res chain seq x y z
N GLU A 1 -2.33 17.83 -4.38
CA GLU A 1 -3.35 18.76 -4.88
C GLU A 1 -4.57 18.70 -3.97
N ASN A 2 -5.05 19.86 -3.53
CA ASN A 2 -6.20 19.97 -2.63
C ASN A 2 -7.53 20.17 -3.39
N THR A 3 -7.50 20.04 -4.73
CA THR A 3 -8.71 20.22 -5.55
C THR A 3 -9.46 18.92 -5.68
N ILE A 4 -10.73 18.95 -5.31
CA ILE A 4 -11.64 17.81 -5.35
C ILE A 4 -12.88 18.20 -6.15
N TRP A 5 -13.34 17.31 -7.00
CA TRP A 5 -14.56 17.45 -7.76
C TRP A 5 -15.53 16.35 -7.37
N ILE A 6 -16.78 16.68 -7.21
CA ILE A 6 -17.85 15.71 -6.97
C ILE A 6 -19.04 16.00 -7.88
N SER A 7 -19.66 14.95 -8.36
CA SER A 7 -20.95 15.02 -9.02
C SER A 7 -21.99 14.20 -8.28
N ARG A 8 -23.21 14.67 -8.28
CA ARG A 8 -24.35 14.02 -7.64
C ARG A 8 -25.31 13.49 -8.69
N ASN A 9 -25.58 12.20 -8.64
CA ASN A 9 -26.67 11.60 -9.39
C ASN A 9 -27.95 11.64 -8.55
N SER A 10 -28.91 12.47 -8.93
CA SER A 10 -30.15 12.71 -8.17
C SER A 10 -31.29 11.74 -8.54
N MET A 11 -31.01 10.46 -8.80
CA MET A 11 -32.03 9.47 -9.16
C MET A 11 -33.11 9.19 -8.09
N TYR A 12 -32.88 9.57 -6.84
CA TYR A 12 -33.75 9.24 -5.69
C TYR A 12 -34.17 10.46 -4.87
N GLY A 13 -34.38 11.60 -5.50
CA GLY A 13 -35.00 12.76 -4.85
C GLY A 13 -36.46 12.91 -5.26
N SER A 14 -37.36 13.11 -4.28
CA SER A 14 -38.78 13.38 -4.54
C SER A 14 -38.94 14.43 -5.62
N TYR A 15 -39.70 14.12 -6.67
CA TYR A 15 -40.22 15.12 -7.60
C TYR A 15 -40.69 16.36 -6.80
N PRO A 16 -40.30 17.59 -7.10
CA PRO A 16 -40.05 18.17 -8.43
C PRO A 16 -38.69 18.86 -8.64
N ASN A 17 -37.58 18.47 -7.97
CA ASN A 17 -36.33 19.22 -8.05
C ASN A 17 -35.23 18.46 -8.83
N TYR A 18 -35.45 18.18 -10.13
CA TYR A 18 -34.42 17.72 -11.03
C TYR A 18 -33.33 18.76 -11.34
N ASN A 19 -33.58 20.01 -11.03
CA ASN A 19 -32.68 21.14 -11.27
C ASN A 19 -31.88 21.54 -10.04
N GLY A 20 -31.73 20.60 -9.10
CA GLY A 20 -30.89 20.79 -7.92
C GLY A 20 -29.39 20.78 -8.20
N GLU A 21 -28.63 21.11 -7.17
CA GLU A 21 -27.17 21.14 -7.20
C GLU A 21 -26.58 19.80 -7.59
N LYS A 22 -25.73 19.76 -8.64
CA LYS A 22 -25.23 18.53 -9.27
C LYS A 22 -23.73 18.41 -9.27
N VAL A 23 -22.99 19.52 -9.33
CA VAL A 23 -21.53 19.54 -9.43
C VAL A 23 -20.95 20.53 -8.44
N TYR A 24 -19.95 20.08 -7.72
CA TYR A 24 -19.22 20.91 -6.76
C TYR A 24 -17.72 20.77 -6.94
N LYS A 25 -17.00 21.85 -6.66
CA LYS A 25 -15.55 21.93 -6.63
C LYS A 25 -15.11 22.42 -5.26
N SER A 26 -14.14 21.75 -4.67
CA SER A 26 -13.33 22.22 -3.54
C SER A 26 -11.90 22.50 -4.00
N ILE A 27 -11.27 23.52 -3.46
CA ILE A 27 -9.84 23.84 -3.71
C ILE A 27 -9.01 23.77 -2.42
N ASP A 28 -9.60 23.35 -1.32
CA ASP A 28 -9.02 23.33 0.03
C ASP A 28 -9.12 21.95 0.70
N GLY A 29 -9.14 20.88 -0.10
CA GLY A 29 -9.20 19.50 0.41
C GLY A 29 -10.56 19.09 0.96
N GLY A 30 -11.65 19.78 0.56
CA GLY A 30 -13.03 19.46 0.97
C GLY A 30 -13.54 20.28 2.14
N LEU A 31 -12.78 21.27 2.63
CA LEU A 31 -13.21 22.14 3.72
C LEU A 31 -14.30 23.13 3.27
N SER A 32 -14.24 23.62 2.04
CA SER A 32 -15.28 24.43 1.43
C SER A 32 -15.60 23.95 0.01
N TRP A 33 -16.82 24.25 -0.46
CA TRP A 33 -17.33 23.79 -1.74
C TRP A 33 -17.99 24.92 -2.53
N THR A 34 -17.63 25.02 -3.78
CA THR A 34 -18.29 25.92 -4.75
C THR A 34 -19.23 25.10 -5.61
N ASN A 35 -20.50 25.51 -5.68
CA ASN A 35 -21.47 24.92 -6.60
C ASN A 35 -21.23 25.43 -8.02
N LEU A 36 -21.02 24.50 -8.95
CA LEU A 36 -20.81 24.78 -10.38
C LEU A 36 -21.99 24.34 -11.24
N THR A 37 -23.13 23.98 -10.61
CA THR A 37 -24.34 23.68 -11.34
C THR A 37 -24.90 24.97 -11.96
N SER A 38 -25.19 24.92 -13.25
CA SER A 38 -25.86 25.99 -13.98
C SER A 38 -27.11 25.48 -14.67
N THR A 39 -27.86 26.36 -15.29
CA THR A 39 -29.11 26.04 -16.01
C THR A 39 -28.84 25.17 -17.24
N ILE A 40 -27.64 25.14 -17.78
CA ILE A 40 -27.26 24.25 -18.89
C ILE A 40 -27.31 22.77 -18.49
N LEU A 41 -27.19 22.51 -17.19
CA LEU A 41 -27.30 21.17 -16.61
C LEU A 41 -28.72 20.85 -16.11
N ASP A 42 -29.71 21.70 -16.39
CA ASP A 42 -31.11 21.38 -16.08
C ASP A 42 -31.53 20.11 -16.82
N ASP A 43 -32.27 19.24 -16.16
CA ASP A 43 -32.70 17.93 -16.66
C ASP A 43 -31.54 16.96 -17.06
N VAL A 44 -30.30 17.32 -16.73
CA VAL A 44 -29.10 16.47 -16.95
C VAL A 44 -28.86 15.58 -15.75
N PHE A 45 -28.53 14.31 -16.00
CA PHE A 45 -28.22 13.32 -14.95
C PHE A 45 -26.75 12.92 -14.99
N PRO A 46 -25.90 13.49 -14.13
CA PRO A 46 -24.51 13.10 -14.01
C PRO A 46 -24.32 11.61 -13.71
N THR A 47 -23.35 10.98 -14.33
CA THR A 47 -22.99 9.58 -14.11
C THR A 47 -21.56 9.42 -13.64
N ASN A 48 -20.67 10.28 -14.13
CA ASN A 48 -19.26 10.32 -13.74
C ASN A 48 -18.69 11.73 -13.97
N ILE A 49 -17.57 12.02 -13.34
CA ILE A 49 -16.84 13.28 -13.47
C ILE A 49 -15.34 12.97 -13.52
N GLU A 50 -14.61 13.62 -14.43
CA GLU A 50 -13.19 13.37 -14.63
C GLU A 50 -12.44 14.65 -14.90
N HIS A 51 -11.35 14.87 -14.15
CA HIS A 51 -10.48 16.05 -14.30
C HIS A 51 -9.39 15.80 -15.35
N GLN A 52 -9.23 16.72 -16.29
CA GLN A 52 -8.13 16.71 -17.25
C GLN A 52 -6.87 17.28 -16.59
N ARG A 53 -5.90 16.43 -16.27
CA ARG A 53 -4.61 16.86 -15.70
C ARG A 53 -3.85 17.72 -16.69
N GLY A 54 -3.17 18.74 -16.19
CA GLY A 54 -2.36 19.66 -17.01
C GLY A 54 -3.18 20.64 -17.85
N SER A 55 -4.50 20.67 -17.71
CA SER A 55 -5.39 21.67 -18.26
C SER A 55 -5.52 22.88 -17.33
N ASP A 56 -6.17 23.93 -17.78
CA ASP A 56 -6.54 25.06 -16.92
C ASP A 56 -7.83 24.75 -16.13
N GLY A 57 -7.75 23.74 -15.27
CA GLY A 57 -8.85 23.29 -14.42
C GLY A 57 -9.98 22.59 -15.18
N GLY A 58 -9.68 21.99 -16.33
CA GLY A 58 -10.64 21.32 -17.20
C GLY A 58 -11.27 20.09 -16.58
N VAL A 59 -12.58 19.94 -16.70
CA VAL A 59 -13.36 18.83 -16.13
C VAL A 59 -14.41 18.38 -17.13
N TYR A 60 -14.46 17.07 -17.33
CA TYR A 60 -15.51 16.42 -18.08
C TYR A 60 -16.59 15.88 -17.15
N LEU A 61 -17.84 16.10 -17.50
CA LEU A 61 -19.01 15.55 -16.81
C LEU A 61 -19.73 14.58 -17.76
N GLY A 62 -19.61 13.30 -17.49
CA GLY A 62 -20.39 12.29 -18.17
C GLY A 62 -21.82 12.24 -17.63
N THR A 63 -22.78 12.10 -18.53
CA THR A 63 -24.20 12.09 -18.18
C THR A 63 -24.93 10.94 -18.88
N ARG A 64 -26.24 10.83 -18.68
CA ARG A 64 -27.07 9.83 -19.37
C ARG A 64 -27.25 10.09 -20.85
N THR A 65 -26.98 11.30 -21.31
CA THR A 65 -27.30 11.70 -22.69
C THR A 65 -26.13 12.32 -23.43
N ALA A 66 -25.16 12.94 -22.73
CA ALA A 66 -24.07 13.69 -23.32
C ALA A 66 -22.84 13.72 -22.42
N VAL A 67 -21.74 14.23 -22.91
CA VAL A 67 -20.57 14.67 -22.14
C VAL A 67 -20.53 16.19 -22.15
N TYR A 68 -20.26 16.80 -21.03
CA TYR A 68 -20.07 18.22 -20.85
C TYR A 68 -18.65 18.52 -20.42
N TYR A 69 -18.16 19.71 -20.74
CA TYR A 69 -16.84 20.18 -20.35
C TYR A 69 -16.92 21.60 -19.79
N ILE A 70 -16.07 21.90 -18.82
CA ILE A 70 -15.80 23.24 -18.29
C ILE A 70 -14.34 23.38 -17.86
N ASN A 71 -13.78 24.57 -18.00
CA ASN A 71 -12.48 24.95 -17.42
C ASN A 71 -12.55 26.34 -16.76
N ASN A 72 -11.44 26.83 -16.22
CA ASN A 72 -11.40 28.10 -15.48
C ASN A 72 -11.63 29.33 -16.39
N ASN A 73 -11.48 29.24 -17.71
CA ASN A 73 -11.68 30.31 -18.68
C ASN A 73 -13.09 30.38 -19.23
N MET A 74 -13.92 29.37 -18.94
CA MET A 74 -15.29 29.27 -19.43
C MET A 74 -16.26 29.85 -18.39
N SER A 75 -17.29 30.51 -18.87
CA SER A 75 -18.35 31.05 -17.99
C SER A 75 -19.41 30.04 -17.61
N ASP A 76 -19.52 28.96 -18.39
CA ASP A 76 -20.51 27.88 -18.18
C ASP A 76 -20.06 26.58 -18.86
N TRP A 77 -20.76 25.50 -18.60
CA TRP A 77 -20.57 24.20 -19.23
C TRP A 77 -20.85 24.25 -20.74
N GLU A 78 -20.07 23.49 -21.48
CA GLU A 78 -20.33 23.24 -22.91
C GLU A 78 -20.54 21.75 -23.18
N ILE A 79 -21.40 21.41 -24.13
CA ILE A 79 -21.57 20.05 -24.60
C ILE A 79 -20.32 19.66 -25.40
N TYR A 80 -19.72 18.54 -25.02
CA TYR A 80 -18.54 17.97 -25.66
C TYR A 80 -18.73 16.51 -26.01
N ASP A 81 -19.63 16.25 -26.92
CA ASP A 81 -20.01 14.88 -27.34
C ASP A 81 -19.99 14.66 -28.85
N ASN A 82 -19.20 15.45 -29.59
CA ASN A 82 -19.11 15.44 -31.04
C ASN A 82 -19.11 14.01 -31.62
N ASN A 83 -20.12 13.73 -32.44
CA ASN A 83 -20.35 12.44 -33.10
C ASN A 83 -20.68 11.26 -32.16
N LEU A 84 -20.95 11.44 -30.89
CA LEU A 84 -21.49 10.38 -30.07
C LEU A 84 -22.92 10.01 -30.54
N PRO A 85 -23.22 8.73 -30.73
CA PRO A 85 -24.60 8.30 -31.04
C PRO A 85 -25.54 8.69 -29.88
N GLN A 86 -26.55 9.49 -30.19
CA GLN A 86 -27.50 9.95 -29.18
C GLN A 86 -28.75 9.04 -29.08
N PRO A 87 -29.32 8.85 -27.90
CA PRO A 87 -28.73 9.10 -26.57
C PRO A 87 -27.73 8.01 -26.18
N SER A 88 -26.60 8.38 -25.62
CA SER A 88 -25.61 7.45 -25.05
C SER A 88 -25.30 7.83 -23.61
N THR A 89 -25.54 6.87 -22.70
CA THR A 89 -25.16 7.06 -21.30
C THR A 89 -23.67 6.88 -21.14
N SER A 90 -22.96 7.93 -20.73
CA SER A 90 -21.56 7.84 -20.33
C SER A 90 -21.45 7.06 -19.03
N VAL A 91 -20.67 6.01 -19.00
CA VAL A 91 -20.42 5.16 -17.82
C VAL A 91 -19.08 5.54 -17.18
N GLN A 92 -18.08 5.79 -18.00
CA GLN A 92 -16.74 6.16 -17.56
C GLN A 92 -16.05 7.02 -18.60
N LEU A 93 -15.39 8.08 -18.15
CA LEU A 93 -14.51 8.95 -18.94
C LEU A 93 -13.07 8.69 -18.53
N ILE A 94 -12.18 8.58 -19.53
CA ILE A 94 -10.74 8.33 -19.30
C ILE A 94 -9.94 9.24 -20.23
N PRO A 95 -9.33 10.32 -19.73
CA PRO A 95 -8.35 11.09 -20.46
C PRO A 95 -7.09 10.26 -20.74
N TYR A 96 -6.81 9.99 -21.99
CA TYR A 96 -5.63 9.26 -22.44
C TYR A 96 -4.59 10.24 -22.98
N TYR A 97 -3.77 10.75 -22.11
CA TYR A 97 -2.83 11.85 -22.38
C TYR A 97 -1.78 11.51 -23.44
N ARG A 98 -1.34 10.25 -23.49
CA ARG A 98 -0.28 9.77 -24.42
C ARG A 98 -0.60 10.08 -25.88
N GLU A 99 -1.85 9.95 -26.27
CA GLU A 99 -2.34 10.27 -27.61
C GLU A 99 -3.23 11.53 -27.65
N GLY A 100 -3.59 12.06 -26.48
CA GLY A 100 -4.44 13.24 -26.31
C GLY A 100 -5.89 13.00 -26.64
N LEU A 101 -6.37 11.83 -26.27
CA LEU A 101 -7.72 11.39 -26.49
C LEU A 101 -8.52 11.35 -25.18
N LEU A 102 -9.79 11.57 -25.27
CA LEU A 102 -10.77 11.24 -24.25
C LEU A 102 -11.51 9.97 -24.68
N PHE A 103 -11.38 8.90 -23.92
CA PHE A 103 -12.22 7.72 -24.08
C PHE A 103 -13.49 7.85 -23.25
N ASN A 104 -14.62 7.58 -23.88
CA ASN A 104 -15.91 7.51 -23.23
C ASN A 104 -16.49 6.10 -23.34
N GLY A 105 -16.43 5.35 -22.21
CA GLY A 105 -17.16 4.09 -22.07
C GLY A 105 -18.63 4.38 -21.89
N THR A 106 -19.46 3.90 -22.81
CA THR A 106 -20.91 4.09 -22.78
C THR A 106 -21.65 2.76 -22.61
N ASN A 107 -22.95 2.83 -22.39
CA ASN A 107 -23.82 1.66 -22.37
C ASN A 107 -23.94 0.92 -23.72
N ARG A 108 -23.30 1.42 -24.78
CA ARG A 108 -23.32 0.85 -26.14
C ARG A 108 -21.95 0.38 -26.60
N SER A 109 -20.91 1.18 -26.37
CA SER A 109 -19.53 0.91 -26.80
C SER A 109 -18.57 1.88 -26.13
N VAL A 110 -17.29 1.79 -26.50
CA VAL A 110 -16.27 2.78 -26.18
C VAL A 110 -16.09 3.69 -27.39
N TYR A 111 -16.13 4.98 -27.16
CA TYR A 111 -15.91 6.03 -28.17
C TYR A 111 -14.71 6.85 -27.76
N GLU A 112 -14.04 7.44 -28.75
CA GLU A 112 -12.90 8.34 -28.53
C GLU A 112 -13.12 9.67 -29.25
N ILE A 113 -12.57 10.73 -28.66
CA ILE A 113 -12.52 12.08 -29.19
C ILE A 113 -11.24 12.73 -28.68
N ASP A 114 -10.73 13.75 -29.37
CA ASP A 114 -9.61 14.54 -28.85
C ASP A 114 -9.92 15.10 -27.46
N LEU A 115 -8.89 15.33 -26.62
CA LEU A 115 -9.06 16.13 -25.41
C LEU A 115 -9.52 17.55 -25.77
N TYR A 116 -10.40 18.15 -24.96
CA TYR A 116 -10.95 19.49 -25.23
C TYR A 116 -9.84 20.54 -25.41
N GLU A 117 -8.82 20.47 -24.58
CA GLU A 117 -7.64 21.32 -24.66
C GLU A 117 -6.34 20.52 -24.56
N ASN A 118 -5.25 21.11 -25.05
CA ASN A 118 -3.94 20.49 -24.88
C ASN A 118 -3.54 20.56 -23.42
N SER A 119 -3.07 19.43 -22.88
CA SER A 119 -2.62 19.33 -21.50
C SER A 119 -1.13 19.59 -21.41
N SER A 120 -0.71 20.48 -20.52
CA SER A 120 0.68 20.53 -20.10
C SER A 120 1.07 19.21 -19.41
N PRO A 121 2.32 18.76 -19.52
CA PRO A 121 2.78 17.59 -18.81
C PRO A 121 2.49 17.66 -17.30
N SER A 122 2.19 16.49 -16.70
CA SER A 122 2.03 16.37 -15.24
C SER A 122 2.80 15.14 -14.79
N ALA A 123 3.97 15.34 -14.18
CA ALA A 123 4.83 14.26 -13.71
C ALA A 123 4.18 13.47 -12.59
N GLN A 124 4.28 12.13 -12.67
CA GLN A 124 3.80 11.22 -11.63
C GLN A 124 4.71 10.00 -11.52
N ILE A 125 5.35 9.86 -10.36
CA ILE A 125 6.30 8.80 -10.03
C ILE A 125 5.58 7.65 -9.34
N SER A 126 5.96 6.42 -9.71
CA SER A 126 5.66 5.20 -8.97
C SER A 126 6.88 4.29 -8.94
N ALA A 127 6.88 3.28 -8.07
CA ALA A 127 7.91 2.24 -8.01
C ALA A 127 7.29 0.91 -7.61
N ASP A 128 7.93 -0.19 -7.99
CA ASP A 128 7.51 -1.56 -7.64
C ASP A 128 7.70 -1.86 -6.15
N LYS A 129 8.64 -1.18 -5.50
CA LYS A 129 8.88 -1.26 -4.04
C LYS A 129 9.45 0.06 -3.52
N LEU A 130 9.15 0.37 -2.25
CA LEU A 130 9.64 1.57 -1.56
C LEU A 130 10.70 1.24 -0.51
N ASN A 131 10.81 -0.02 -0.12
CA ASN A 131 11.74 -0.50 0.89
C ASN A 131 12.71 -1.51 0.28
N ILE A 132 14.00 -1.31 0.53
CA ILE A 132 15.08 -2.18 0.10
C ILE A 132 15.73 -2.78 1.35
N ASN A 133 15.89 -4.08 1.37
CA ASN A 133 16.46 -4.83 2.49
C ASN A 133 17.78 -5.52 2.11
N CYS A 134 18.16 -5.50 0.84
CA CYS A 134 19.37 -6.15 0.32
C CYS A 134 20.27 -5.17 -0.41
N MET A 135 21.58 -5.32 -0.23
CA MET A 135 22.56 -4.67 -1.08
C MET A 135 22.40 -5.15 -2.52
N ASN A 136 22.43 -4.20 -3.46
CA ASN A 136 22.24 -4.43 -4.90
C ASN A 136 20.83 -4.91 -5.32
N ASP A 137 19.84 -4.86 -4.43
CA ASP A 137 18.46 -5.04 -4.86
C ASP A 137 18.03 -3.90 -5.79
N THR A 138 17.20 -4.23 -6.76
CA THR A 138 16.78 -3.30 -7.81
C THR A 138 15.40 -2.75 -7.52
N VAL A 139 15.24 -1.44 -7.73
CA VAL A 139 13.94 -0.76 -7.75
C VAL A 139 13.59 -0.44 -9.19
N LYS A 140 12.44 -0.88 -9.64
CA LYS A 140 11.89 -0.51 -10.95
C LYS A 140 10.96 0.69 -10.78
N PHE A 141 11.38 1.83 -11.31
CA PHE A 141 10.55 3.03 -11.36
C PHE A 141 9.60 2.96 -12.55
N ILE A 142 8.40 3.50 -12.37
CA ILE A 142 7.32 3.45 -13.36
C ILE A 142 6.79 4.87 -13.53
N ASP A 143 6.76 5.33 -14.78
CA ASP A 143 6.17 6.59 -15.16
C ASP A 143 4.65 6.48 -15.29
N HIS A 144 3.92 7.28 -14.53
CA HIS A 144 2.47 7.47 -14.64
C HIS A 144 2.10 8.91 -15.03
N SER A 145 3.05 9.62 -15.61
CA SER A 145 2.85 11.02 -16.01
C SER A 145 1.80 11.16 -17.10
N ALA A 146 1.04 12.25 -17.01
CA ALA A 146 0.26 12.72 -18.14
C ALA A 146 1.22 13.45 -19.09
N VAL A 147 1.50 12.86 -20.26
CA VAL A 147 2.47 13.37 -21.23
C VAL A 147 2.12 12.91 -22.63
N ARG A 148 2.37 13.76 -23.64
CA ARG A 148 2.16 13.45 -25.06
C ARG A 148 3.33 12.60 -25.57
N LEU A 149 3.09 11.30 -25.81
CA LEU A 149 4.14 10.31 -26.08
C LEU A 149 4.99 10.64 -27.31
N SER A 150 4.37 11.20 -28.35
CA SER A 150 5.06 11.52 -29.62
C SER A 150 6.22 12.50 -29.49
N SER A 151 6.28 13.26 -28.41
CA SER A 151 7.34 14.25 -28.11
C SER A 151 7.89 14.14 -26.69
N ALA A 152 7.53 13.08 -25.95
CA ALA A 152 7.89 12.90 -24.56
C ALA A 152 9.39 12.64 -24.38
N THR A 153 9.94 13.28 -23.35
CA THR A 153 11.26 12.98 -22.81
C THR A 153 11.19 12.90 -21.29
N TRP A 154 12.02 12.02 -20.71
CA TRP A 154 12.12 11.80 -19.27
C TRP A 154 13.50 12.20 -18.78
N ASN A 155 13.57 12.80 -17.63
CA ASN A 155 14.80 13.06 -16.91
C ASN A 155 14.62 12.72 -15.45
N TRP A 156 15.06 11.53 -15.08
CA TRP A 156 15.06 11.04 -13.72
C TRP A 156 16.33 11.43 -12.97
N ASN A 157 16.20 11.74 -11.69
CA ASN A 157 17.32 11.95 -10.79
C ASN A 157 17.13 11.09 -9.52
N PHE A 158 18.16 10.28 -9.21
CA PHE A 158 18.19 9.32 -8.11
C PHE A 158 19.44 9.57 -7.24
N PRO A 159 19.43 10.57 -6.35
CA PRO A 159 20.57 10.83 -5.47
C PRO A 159 20.93 9.56 -4.69
N GLY A 160 22.17 9.13 -4.76
CA GLY A 160 22.66 7.89 -4.11
C GLY A 160 22.33 6.58 -4.85
N GLY A 161 21.55 6.64 -5.92
CA GLY A 161 21.24 5.47 -6.77
C GLY A 161 22.28 5.22 -7.86
N ASN A 162 22.24 4.04 -8.42
CA ASN A 162 23.04 3.63 -9.59
C ASN A 162 22.12 2.98 -10.64
N PRO A 163 21.90 3.60 -11.81
CA PRO A 163 22.41 4.93 -12.19
C PRO A 163 21.80 6.06 -11.34
N SER A 164 22.55 7.16 -11.17
CA SER A 164 22.07 8.35 -10.44
C SER A 164 21.13 9.22 -11.27
N THR A 165 21.08 9.02 -12.59
CA THR A 165 20.15 9.69 -13.51
C THR A 165 19.73 8.73 -14.61
N SER A 166 18.57 8.96 -15.24
CA SER A 166 18.12 8.16 -16.39
C SER A 166 17.18 8.96 -17.28
N ASN A 167 17.24 8.67 -18.59
CA ASN A 167 16.30 9.20 -19.59
C ASN A 167 15.31 8.14 -20.09
N LEU A 168 15.33 6.95 -19.50
CA LEU A 168 14.37 5.89 -19.82
C LEU A 168 13.01 6.24 -19.20
N GLU A 169 11.93 5.83 -19.84
CA GLU A 169 10.57 5.98 -19.29
C GLU A 169 10.43 5.24 -17.95
N ASN A 170 10.90 3.99 -17.89
CA ASN A 170 10.80 3.14 -16.70
C ASN A 170 12.19 2.58 -16.33
N PRO A 171 13.03 3.35 -15.62
CA PRO A 171 14.38 2.92 -15.26
C PRO A 171 14.41 1.92 -14.12
N ILE A 172 15.53 1.19 -14.04
CA ILE A 172 15.86 0.32 -12.92
C ILE A 172 17.09 0.89 -12.22
N VAL A 173 17.02 1.00 -10.89
CA VAL A 173 18.05 1.63 -10.07
C VAL A 173 18.39 0.72 -8.88
N THR A 174 19.68 0.66 -8.51
CA THR A 174 20.16 0.02 -7.30
C THR A 174 20.66 1.05 -6.30
N TYR A 175 20.59 0.75 -5.01
CA TYR A 175 21.15 1.56 -3.94
C TYR A 175 22.11 0.69 -3.13
N SER A 176 23.30 1.21 -2.83
CA SER A 176 24.37 0.45 -2.17
C SER A 176 24.63 0.81 -0.72
N GLN A 177 24.01 1.88 -0.22
CA GLN A 177 24.13 2.36 1.16
C GLN A 177 22.76 2.50 1.79
N ALA A 178 22.68 2.23 3.09
CA ALA A 178 21.46 2.48 3.85
C ALA A 178 21.13 3.98 3.93
N GLY A 179 19.85 4.29 3.91
CA GLY A 179 19.36 5.66 3.98
C GLY A 179 18.00 5.85 3.35
N ASN A 180 17.54 7.08 3.41
CA ASN A 180 16.34 7.53 2.73
C ASN A 180 16.73 8.33 1.50
N TYR A 181 16.12 8.03 0.37
CA TYR A 181 16.47 8.60 -0.91
C TYR A 181 15.29 9.33 -1.54
N ASP A 182 15.58 10.54 -1.95
CA ASP A 182 14.65 11.33 -2.75
C ASP A 182 14.67 10.82 -4.19
N VAL A 183 13.56 11.00 -4.87
CA VAL A 183 13.45 10.70 -6.31
C VAL A 183 12.77 11.85 -6.99
N SER A 184 13.32 12.30 -8.12
CA SER A 184 12.65 13.29 -8.96
C SER A 184 12.56 12.83 -10.41
N LEU A 185 11.46 13.22 -11.04
CA LEU A 185 11.19 13.01 -12.46
C LEU A 185 10.78 14.34 -13.07
N THR A 186 11.47 14.73 -14.12
CA THR A 186 11.02 15.78 -15.04
C THR A 186 10.58 15.13 -16.33
N VAL A 187 9.33 15.35 -16.73
CA VAL A 187 8.80 14.99 -18.04
C VAL A 187 8.60 16.24 -18.88
N THR A 188 8.94 16.15 -20.16
CA THR A 188 8.78 17.26 -21.09
C THR A 188 8.15 16.76 -22.38
N ASP A 189 7.23 17.52 -22.94
CA ASP A 189 6.68 17.33 -24.27
C ASP A 189 6.53 18.67 -25.00
N LEU A 190 5.85 18.68 -26.15
CA LEU A 190 5.67 19.91 -26.94
C LEU A 190 4.81 20.98 -26.25
N TYR A 191 4.09 20.63 -25.17
CA TYR A 191 3.22 21.56 -24.41
C TYR A 191 3.88 22.07 -23.14
N GLY A 192 5.10 21.64 -22.83
CA GLY A 192 5.85 22.14 -21.68
C GLY A 192 6.62 21.07 -20.92
N SER A 193 6.88 21.35 -19.64
CA SER A 193 7.56 20.41 -18.75
C SER A 193 6.92 20.42 -17.35
N SER A 194 7.05 19.30 -16.65
CA SER A 194 6.60 19.15 -15.25
C SER A 194 7.62 18.34 -14.50
N THR A 195 7.82 18.69 -13.22
CA THR A 195 8.72 17.96 -12.32
C THR A 195 7.96 17.54 -11.07
N GLN A 196 8.09 16.29 -10.70
CA GLN A 196 7.70 15.79 -9.38
C GLN A 196 8.94 15.39 -8.60
N THR A 197 9.00 15.77 -7.34
CA THR A 197 10.04 15.33 -6.38
C THR A 197 9.34 14.69 -5.18
N LEU A 198 9.74 13.47 -4.84
CA LEU A 198 9.26 12.75 -3.69
C LEU A 198 10.41 12.58 -2.71
N SER A 199 10.30 13.23 -1.55
CA SER A 199 11.31 13.14 -0.50
C SER A 199 11.19 11.82 0.28
N ASN A 200 12.33 11.21 0.60
CA ASN A 200 12.40 9.93 1.31
C ASN A 200 11.54 8.83 0.66
N PHE A 201 11.48 8.84 -0.67
CA PHE A 201 10.60 7.92 -1.41
C PHE A 201 11.06 6.48 -1.36
N ILE A 202 12.38 6.25 -1.41
CA ILE A 202 12.98 4.93 -1.24
C ILE A 202 13.71 4.90 0.10
N THR A 203 13.44 3.87 0.89
CA THR A 203 14.17 3.59 2.13
C THR A 203 14.99 2.31 1.95
N TYR A 204 16.31 2.43 2.07
CA TYR A 204 17.18 1.27 2.18
C TYR A 204 17.54 1.05 3.65
N HIS A 205 17.03 -0.03 4.19
CA HIS A 205 17.37 -0.46 5.56
C HIS A 205 18.74 -1.13 5.56
N ASP A 206 19.67 -0.57 6.35
CA ASP A 206 20.93 -1.26 6.59
C ASP A 206 20.66 -2.51 7.43
N THR A 207 20.57 -3.61 6.73
CA THR A 207 20.51 -4.93 7.36
C THR A 207 21.91 -5.52 7.57
N THR A 208 22.97 -4.68 7.52
CA THR A 208 24.34 -5.09 7.84
C THR A 208 24.57 -5.27 9.35
N SER A 209 23.57 -5.05 10.20
CA SER A 209 23.52 -5.62 11.53
C SER A 209 23.42 -7.14 11.39
N LEU A 210 24.48 -7.71 10.82
CA LEU A 210 24.66 -9.14 10.68
C LEU A 210 24.89 -9.68 12.09
N ILE A 211 23.88 -10.28 12.66
CA ILE A 211 24.02 -11.02 13.90
C ILE A 211 24.75 -12.30 13.52
N THR A 212 26.06 -12.27 13.63
CA THR A 212 26.86 -13.49 13.52
C THR A 212 26.63 -14.28 14.80
N SER A 213 25.92 -15.39 14.72
CA SER A 213 25.67 -16.27 15.84
C SER A 213 26.91 -17.08 16.19
N THR A 214 27.92 -16.44 16.79
CA THR A 214 28.87 -17.16 17.63
C THR A 214 28.27 -17.52 18.99
N ASN A 215 27.13 -16.89 19.33
CA ASN A 215 26.31 -17.13 20.54
C ASN A 215 24.84 -17.01 20.15
N ASN A 216 23.97 -17.72 20.86
CA ASN A 216 22.51 -17.69 20.65
C ASN A 216 21.98 -16.26 20.54
N TYR A 217 21.47 -15.88 19.37
CA TYR A 217 20.74 -14.63 19.22
C TYR A 217 19.40 -14.75 19.93
N LYS A 218 19.07 -13.77 20.72
CA LYS A 218 17.78 -13.66 21.40
C LYS A 218 17.16 -12.31 21.16
N GLN A 219 15.88 -12.29 20.79
CA GLN A 219 15.05 -11.11 20.77
C GLN A 219 13.94 -11.25 21.81
N ASP A 220 14.08 -10.53 22.92
CA ASP A 220 13.18 -10.61 24.06
C ASP A 220 12.11 -9.52 24.10
N PHE A 221 12.05 -8.66 23.08
CA PHE A 221 11.10 -7.54 22.95
C PHE A 221 11.08 -6.52 24.09
N GLU A 222 12.05 -6.56 25.01
CA GLU A 222 12.14 -5.66 26.16
C GLU A 222 12.55 -4.22 25.82
N SER A 223 13.03 -3.98 24.60
CA SER A 223 13.43 -2.65 24.12
C SER A 223 12.33 -1.62 24.29
N SER A 224 12.71 -0.37 24.61
CA SER A 224 11.77 0.76 24.64
C SER A 224 11.15 1.06 23.27
N ASN A 225 11.89 0.77 22.20
CA ASN A 225 11.44 0.97 20.83
C ASN A 225 10.73 -0.28 20.30
N TYR A 226 9.63 -0.07 19.59
CA TYR A 226 8.93 -1.14 18.88
C TYR A 226 8.58 -0.69 17.44
N PRO A 227 8.82 -1.48 16.40
CA PRO A 227 9.53 -2.78 16.47
C PRO A 227 10.97 -2.64 16.98
N PRO A 228 11.61 -3.73 17.41
CA PRO A 228 13.02 -3.71 17.78
C PRO A 228 13.91 -3.19 16.64
N GLU A 229 15.11 -2.73 16.97
CA GLU A 229 16.04 -2.20 15.98
C GLU A 229 16.27 -3.21 14.85
N ALA A 230 16.22 -2.73 13.62
CA ALA A 230 16.31 -3.51 12.37
C ALA A 230 15.16 -4.53 12.12
N TRP A 231 14.16 -4.60 13.01
CA TRP A 231 12.93 -5.32 12.73
C TRP A 231 11.88 -4.39 12.06
N GLN A 232 10.94 -4.99 11.34
CA GLN A 232 9.93 -4.23 10.60
C GLN A 232 8.53 -4.76 10.87
N THR A 233 7.57 -3.85 11.01
CA THR A 233 6.14 -4.12 10.98
C THR A 233 5.53 -3.32 9.85
N PRO A 234 5.38 -3.89 8.63
CA PRO A 234 4.69 -3.19 7.56
C PRO A 234 3.33 -2.69 8.02
N SER A 235 3.05 -1.42 7.79
CA SER A 235 1.85 -0.75 8.30
C SER A 235 0.58 -1.36 7.74
N SER A 236 -0.33 -1.73 8.64
CA SER A 236 -1.70 -2.11 8.33
C SER A 236 -2.58 -1.72 9.51
N SER A 237 -3.90 -1.74 9.33
CA SER A 237 -4.86 -1.57 10.43
C SER A 237 -4.81 -2.71 11.45
N PHE A 238 -4.24 -3.85 11.05
CA PHE A 238 -3.95 -5.02 11.89
C PHE A 238 -2.43 -5.21 11.88
N ALA A 239 -1.76 -4.92 13.00
CA ALA A 239 -0.30 -4.90 13.09
C ALA A 239 0.19 -5.44 14.43
N TRP A 240 1.39 -6.02 14.41
CA TRP A 240 2.10 -6.40 15.60
C TRP A 240 2.40 -5.17 16.47
N GLN A 241 2.22 -5.31 17.76
CA GLN A 241 2.41 -4.26 18.77
C GLN A 241 3.17 -4.83 19.96
N SER A 242 3.61 -3.98 20.88
CA SER A 242 4.17 -4.42 22.15
C SER A 242 3.29 -4.02 23.31
N ILE A 243 3.24 -4.90 24.32
CA ILE A 243 2.47 -4.69 25.55
C ILE A 243 3.24 -5.28 26.74
N ILE A 244 3.05 -4.69 27.92
CA ILE A 244 3.51 -5.28 29.19
C ILE A 244 2.42 -6.19 29.69
N VAL A 245 2.76 -7.44 29.93
CA VAL A 245 1.86 -8.45 30.54
C VAL A 245 2.28 -8.73 31.98
N ASP A 246 1.32 -9.08 32.84
CA ASP A 246 1.61 -9.39 34.25
C ASP A 246 2.39 -10.70 34.40
N SER A 247 2.33 -11.59 33.39
CA SER A 247 3.00 -12.88 33.40
C SER A 247 3.50 -13.23 31.99
N GLY A 248 4.76 -12.91 31.72
CA GLY A 248 5.48 -13.33 30.52
C GLY A 248 5.86 -14.81 30.53
N SER A 249 6.65 -15.24 29.54
CA SER A 249 7.11 -16.63 29.41
C SER A 249 7.98 -17.09 30.61
N ASN A 250 8.60 -16.15 31.30
CA ASN A 250 9.39 -16.37 32.53
C ASN A 250 8.56 -16.29 33.84
N CYS A 251 7.22 -16.22 33.74
CA CYS A 251 6.30 -16.06 34.87
C CYS A 251 6.43 -14.74 35.66
N LEU A 252 7.10 -13.74 35.11
CA LEU A 252 7.25 -12.42 35.67
C LEU A 252 6.59 -11.38 34.75
N PRO A 253 6.27 -10.18 35.29
CA PRO A 253 5.87 -9.07 34.41
C PRO A 253 6.93 -8.83 33.33
N ASN A 254 6.50 -8.78 32.08
CA ASN A 254 7.40 -8.77 30.95
C ASN A 254 6.79 -7.98 29.77
N LYS A 255 7.63 -7.38 28.93
CA LYS A 255 7.22 -6.77 27.69
C LYS A 255 7.28 -7.81 26.55
N VAL A 256 6.21 -7.97 25.84
CA VAL A 256 6.05 -8.99 24.80
C VAL A 256 5.53 -8.37 23.51
N THR A 257 5.71 -9.03 22.39
CA THR A 257 4.99 -8.67 21.17
C THR A 257 3.64 -9.36 21.13
N TYR A 258 2.62 -8.66 20.64
CA TYR A 258 1.26 -9.22 20.61
C TYR A 258 0.44 -8.73 19.42
N LEU A 259 -0.66 -9.41 19.21
CA LEU A 259 -1.68 -9.11 18.22
C LEU A 259 -3.06 -9.10 18.83
N ASP A 260 -3.81 -8.06 18.51
CA ASP A 260 -5.18 -7.90 18.96
C ASP A 260 -6.17 -8.45 17.92
N HIS A 261 -6.36 -9.76 17.89
CA HIS A 261 -7.38 -10.36 17.05
C HIS A 261 -8.81 -10.09 17.56
N TYR A 262 -8.96 -9.86 18.85
CA TYR A 262 -10.26 -9.69 19.50
C TYR A 262 -11.02 -8.45 19.02
N ASN A 263 -10.32 -7.34 18.82
CA ASN A 263 -10.91 -6.07 18.41
C ASN A 263 -10.93 -5.82 16.90
N ILE A 264 -10.38 -6.76 16.10
CA ILE A 264 -10.31 -6.64 14.64
C ILE A 264 -11.32 -7.55 13.98
N SER A 265 -12.39 -6.97 13.43
CA SER A 265 -13.48 -7.73 12.82
C SER A 265 -13.21 -8.23 11.39
N ARG A 266 -12.17 -7.72 10.72
CA ARG A 266 -11.85 -8.08 9.33
C ARG A 266 -11.13 -9.41 9.26
N ARG A 267 -11.85 -10.45 8.90
CA ARG A 267 -11.29 -11.80 8.72
C ARG A 267 -10.37 -11.88 7.52
N GLY A 268 -9.27 -12.62 7.66
CA GLY A 268 -8.27 -12.82 6.63
C GLY A 268 -7.19 -11.72 6.56
N ASP A 269 -7.31 -10.64 7.33
CA ASP A 269 -6.25 -9.64 7.45
C ASP A 269 -4.97 -10.28 8.00
N LYS A 270 -3.83 -9.85 7.47
CA LYS A 270 -2.51 -10.37 7.86
C LYS A 270 -1.66 -9.28 8.46
N ALA A 271 -0.99 -9.60 9.54
CA ALA A 271 0.04 -8.76 10.15
C ALA A 271 1.41 -9.43 10.02
N TYR A 272 2.42 -8.64 9.69
CA TYR A 272 3.78 -9.10 9.48
C TYR A 272 4.72 -8.49 10.50
N LEU A 273 5.56 -9.33 11.11
CA LEU A 273 6.73 -8.92 11.88
C LEU A 273 7.94 -9.58 11.23
N ILE A 274 8.84 -8.77 10.70
CA ILE A 274 9.98 -9.22 9.90
C ILE A 274 11.26 -8.96 10.69
N SER A 275 12.07 -10.00 10.89
CA SER A 275 13.34 -9.90 11.59
C SER A 275 14.40 -9.16 10.76
N ASN A 276 15.44 -8.68 11.43
CA ASN A 276 16.71 -8.40 10.78
C ASN A 276 17.33 -9.66 10.18
N LYS A 277 18.44 -9.49 9.47
CA LYS A 277 19.23 -10.62 8.93
C LYS A 277 19.98 -11.32 10.06
N VAL A 278 19.87 -12.63 10.06
CA VAL A 278 20.61 -13.52 10.97
C VAL A 278 21.49 -14.46 10.13
N HIS A 279 22.78 -14.45 10.40
CA HIS A 279 23.69 -15.44 9.78
C HIS A 279 23.71 -16.70 10.64
N LEU A 280 23.31 -17.81 10.04
CA LEU A 280 23.28 -19.11 10.71
C LEU A 280 24.68 -19.68 10.87
N GLY A 281 24.92 -20.35 12.00
CA GLY A 281 26.18 -20.98 12.29
C GLY A 281 26.59 -21.99 11.22
N SER A 282 27.88 -22.03 10.93
CA SER A 282 28.51 -22.91 9.94
C SER A 282 29.44 -23.92 10.62
N GLY A 283 29.56 -25.10 10.03
CA GLY A 283 30.48 -26.14 10.49
C GLY A 283 29.85 -27.55 10.41
N PRO A 284 30.65 -28.60 10.45
CA PRO A 284 30.18 -29.97 10.23
C PRO A 284 29.19 -30.46 11.32
N ASN A 285 29.17 -29.80 12.46
CA ASN A 285 28.30 -30.12 13.60
C ASN A 285 27.38 -28.97 14.01
N ALA A 286 27.25 -27.89 13.20
CA ALA A 286 26.37 -26.79 13.52
C ALA A 286 24.92 -27.23 13.34
N ILE A 287 24.12 -27.08 14.38
CA ILE A 287 22.68 -27.29 14.36
C ILE A 287 22.01 -25.97 14.71
N ASN A 288 21.26 -25.44 13.77
CA ASN A 288 20.56 -24.16 13.92
C ASN A 288 19.09 -24.42 14.26
N TYR A 289 18.61 -23.82 15.35
CA TYR A 289 17.22 -23.85 15.77
C TYR A 289 16.66 -22.44 15.83
N LEU A 290 15.42 -22.28 15.39
CA LEU A 290 14.57 -21.19 15.80
C LEU A 290 13.74 -21.65 17.00
N THR A 291 13.79 -20.94 18.12
CA THR A 291 12.94 -21.17 19.30
C THR A 291 12.12 -19.92 19.57
N TYR A 292 10.89 -20.10 20.02
CA TYR A 292 9.98 -19.00 20.37
C TYR A 292 8.98 -19.45 21.42
N ASP A 293 8.61 -18.51 22.29
CA ASP A 293 7.55 -18.71 23.27
C ASP A 293 6.28 -18.00 22.80
N TYR A 294 5.13 -18.66 22.90
CA TYR A 294 3.86 -18.03 22.57
C TYR A 294 2.74 -18.43 23.54
N SER A 295 1.73 -17.57 23.62
CA SER A 295 0.51 -17.83 24.38
C SER A 295 -0.69 -17.36 23.57
N TYR A 296 -1.65 -18.29 23.38
CA TYR A 296 -2.86 -18.01 22.64
C TYR A 296 -4.05 -18.77 23.21
N SER A 297 -5.18 -18.06 23.30
CA SER A 297 -6.49 -18.64 23.56
C SER A 297 -7.40 -18.35 22.39
N GLY A 298 -8.03 -19.37 21.80
CA GLY A 298 -9.08 -19.14 20.81
C GLY A 298 -10.33 -18.53 21.46
N PHE A 299 -11.08 -17.72 20.72
CA PHE A 299 -12.35 -17.16 21.19
C PHE A 299 -13.43 -18.23 21.28
N SER A 300 -13.59 -19.05 20.24
CA SER A 300 -14.51 -20.19 20.16
C SER A 300 -14.13 -21.11 19.01
N THR A 301 -14.76 -22.26 18.90
CA THR A 301 -14.52 -23.24 17.82
C THR A 301 -14.83 -22.73 16.40
N GLY A 302 -15.52 -21.60 16.26
CA GLY A 302 -15.85 -20.98 14.97
C GLY A 302 -14.85 -19.93 14.49
N HIS A 303 -13.74 -19.70 15.23
CA HIS A 303 -12.72 -18.70 14.94
C HIS A 303 -11.36 -19.37 14.83
N ASN A 304 -10.73 -19.23 13.66
CA ASN A 304 -9.49 -19.90 13.30
C ASN A 304 -8.38 -18.88 13.00
N ASP A 305 -8.02 -18.06 14.01
CA ASP A 305 -6.82 -17.24 13.86
C ASP A 305 -5.62 -18.11 13.51
N GLY A 306 -4.74 -17.58 12.67
CA GLY A 306 -3.57 -18.30 12.21
C GLY A 306 -2.27 -17.64 12.62
N PHE A 307 -1.26 -18.47 12.84
CA PHE A 307 0.11 -18.06 13.00
C PHE A 307 1.01 -18.87 12.09
N ARG A 308 1.86 -18.19 11.32
CA ARG A 308 2.78 -18.79 10.38
C ARG A 308 4.15 -18.17 10.51
N ILE A 309 5.18 -18.97 10.36
CA ILE A 309 6.57 -18.50 10.29
C ILE A 309 7.09 -18.82 8.90
N ASP A 310 7.56 -17.79 8.22
CA ASP A 310 8.21 -17.88 6.92
C ASP A 310 9.70 -17.54 7.06
N ILE A 311 10.54 -18.14 6.23
CA ILE A 311 11.95 -17.89 6.15
C ILE A 311 12.33 -17.45 4.73
N SER A 312 13.29 -16.56 4.64
CA SER A 312 13.88 -16.11 3.38
C SER A 312 15.39 -16.14 3.49
N ASN A 313 16.09 -16.66 2.48
CA ASN A 313 17.53 -16.58 2.33
C ASN A 313 17.95 -15.68 1.14
N ASP A 314 16.99 -14.99 0.54
CA ASP A 314 17.17 -14.06 -0.57
C ASP A 314 16.74 -12.63 -0.20
N CYS A 315 16.88 -12.25 1.08
CA CYS A 315 16.56 -10.94 1.64
C CYS A 315 15.08 -10.54 1.56
N GLY A 316 14.18 -11.50 1.61
CA GLY A 316 12.75 -11.23 1.60
C GLY A 316 12.14 -11.11 0.20
N LEU A 317 12.89 -11.44 -0.86
CA LEU A 317 12.35 -11.51 -2.23
C LEU A 317 11.39 -12.68 -2.38
N SER A 318 11.75 -13.84 -1.82
CA SER A 318 10.84 -14.98 -1.68
C SER A 318 10.80 -15.48 -0.23
N TRP A 319 9.73 -16.19 0.11
CA TRP A 319 9.46 -16.67 1.45
C TRP A 319 8.93 -18.09 1.44
N ASP A 320 9.62 -18.99 2.12
CA ASP A 320 9.17 -20.35 2.35
C ASP A 320 8.50 -20.47 3.71
N SER A 321 7.34 -21.10 3.77
CA SER A 321 6.66 -21.35 5.04
C SER A 321 7.28 -22.55 5.76
N ILE A 322 7.82 -22.33 6.95
CA ILE A 322 8.46 -23.37 7.78
C ILE A 322 7.61 -23.83 8.96
N PHE A 323 6.55 -23.08 9.29
CA PHE A 323 5.57 -23.41 10.32
C PHE A 323 4.22 -22.77 9.99
N SER A 324 3.14 -23.47 10.29
CA SER A 324 1.79 -22.88 10.31
C SER A 324 0.88 -23.64 11.25
N ALA A 325 0.09 -22.91 12.04
CA ALA A 325 -0.94 -23.46 12.92
C ALA A 325 -2.16 -22.53 12.92
N TYR A 326 -3.34 -23.10 13.10
CA TYR A 326 -4.61 -22.39 13.08
C TYR A 326 -5.55 -22.88 14.18
N GLY A 327 -6.35 -21.96 14.72
CA GLY A 327 -7.43 -22.29 15.66
C GLY A 327 -6.98 -23.19 16.81
N SER A 328 -7.54 -24.40 16.92
CA SER A 328 -7.23 -25.34 17.99
C SER A 328 -5.77 -25.80 18.02
N ASP A 329 -5.10 -25.89 16.87
CA ASP A 329 -3.70 -26.34 16.80
C ASP A 329 -2.73 -25.28 17.35
N LEU A 330 -3.17 -24.02 17.37
CA LEU A 330 -2.42 -22.89 17.92
C LEU A 330 -2.65 -22.70 19.42
N GLN A 331 -3.75 -23.24 19.98
CA GLN A 331 -4.14 -23.00 21.37
C GLN A 331 -3.11 -23.49 22.38
N THR A 332 -2.83 -22.65 23.36
CA THR A 332 -2.03 -23.01 24.54
C THR A 332 -2.89 -23.16 25.80
N THR A 333 -4.17 -22.77 25.73
CA THR A 333 -5.14 -22.86 26.81
C THR A 333 -6.56 -23.03 26.24
N GLN A 334 -7.57 -23.19 27.13
CA GLN A 334 -8.97 -23.34 26.71
C GLN A 334 -9.51 -22.02 26.09
N TYR A 335 -10.59 -22.14 25.30
CA TYR A 335 -11.30 -21.00 24.71
C TYR A 335 -11.72 -19.96 25.75
N GLN A 336 -11.55 -18.69 25.40
CA GLN A 336 -11.94 -17.54 26.21
C GLN A 336 -12.78 -16.58 25.35
N SER A 337 -14.03 -16.35 25.78
CA SER A 337 -14.93 -15.41 25.10
C SER A 337 -14.74 -13.94 25.52
N SER A 338 -13.83 -13.67 26.45
CA SER A 338 -13.37 -12.33 26.82
C SER A 338 -11.94 -12.12 26.35
N VAL A 339 -11.48 -10.87 26.39
CA VAL A 339 -10.09 -10.53 26.10
C VAL A 339 -9.15 -11.44 26.88
N TRP A 340 -8.28 -12.14 26.17
CA TRP A 340 -7.30 -13.04 26.77
C TRP A 340 -6.06 -12.29 27.22
N ASN A 341 -5.61 -12.60 28.43
CA ASN A 341 -4.30 -12.20 28.96
C ASN A 341 -3.52 -13.43 29.39
N PRO A 342 -2.21 -13.54 29.09
CA PRO A 342 -1.44 -14.73 29.39
C PRO A 342 -1.23 -14.91 30.89
N THR A 343 -1.13 -16.15 31.29
CA THR A 343 -0.75 -16.59 32.64
C THR A 343 0.56 -17.35 32.59
N CYS A 344 1.22 -17.53 33.72
CA CYS A 344 2.49 -18.27 33.81
C CYS A 344 2.44 -19.64 33.10
N ILE A 345 1.33 -20.35 33.22
CA ILE A 345 1.16 -21.73 32.69
C ILE A 345 0.60 -21.77 31.26
N SER A 346 0.27 -20.64 30.68
CA SER A 346 -0.32 -20.57 29.33
C SER A 346 0.71 -20.41 28.21
N TRP A 347 1.96 -20.26 28.54
CA TRP A 347 3.03 -20.15 27.56
C TRP A 347 3.49 -21.53 27.09
N LYS A 348 3.73 -21.63 25.79
CA LYS A 348 4.32 -22.78 25.14
C LYS A 348 5.59 -22.38 24.44
N THR A 349 6.67 -23.11 24.67
CA THR A 349 7.90 -23.02 23.87
C THR A 349 7.83 -23.99 22.71
N ASP A 350 8.12 -23.52 21.52
CA ASP A 350 8.22 -24.35 20.31
C ASP A 350 9.58 -24.13 19.64
N SER A 351 10.01 -25.09 18.82
CA SER A 351 11.30 -25.03 18.15
C SER A 351 11.28 -25.66 16.77
N ILE A 352 11.97 -25.03 15.82
CA ILE A 352 12.12 -25.48 14.45
C ILE A 352 13.58 -25.73 14.16
N ASN A 353 13.93 -26.92 13.71
CA ASN A 353 15.29 -27.24 13.31
C ASN A 353 15.54 -26.76 11.88
N LEU A 354 16.18 -25.60 11.76
CA LEU A 354 16.47 -24.96 10.48
C LEU A 354 17.52 -25.77 9.67
N THR A 355 18.43 -26.47 10.35
CA THR A 355 19.42 -27.34 9.71
C THR A 355 18.76 -28.49 8.94
N VAL A 356 17.74 -29.13 9.53
CA VAL A 356 17.01 -30.21 8.88
C VAL A 356 16.21 -29.69 7.67
N LEU A 357 15.77 -28.45 7.71
CA LEU A 357 15.10 -27.80 6.60
C LEU A 357 16.05 -27.32 5.49
N GLY A 358 17.37 -27.50 5.66
CA GLY A 358 18.37 -27.19 4.65
C GLY A 358 19.05 -25.82 4.81
N TYR A 359 18.69 -25.06 5.85
CA TYR A 359 19.29 -23.73 6.10
C TYR A 359 20.55 -23.87 6.96
N ASN A 360 21.71 -23.82 6.34
CA ASN A 360 23.02 -23.94 6.99
C ASN A 360 23.99 -22.95 6.38
N ASN A 361 24.70 -22.19 7.20
CA ASN A 361 25.64 -21.16 6.75
C ASN A 361 24.99 -20.10 5.86
N ASP A 362 23.68 -19.93 5.97
CA ASP A 362 22.89 -18.97 5.24
C ASP A 362 22.71 -17.68 6.05
N THR A 363 22.52 -16.58 5.34
CA THR A 363 21.98 -15.37 5.94
C THR A 363 20.48 -15.36 5.69
N ILE A 364 19.71 -15.46 6.75
CA ILE A 364 18.24 -15.58 6.68
C ILE A 364 17.55 -14.35 7.24
N MET A 365 16.30 -14.18 6.85
CA MET A 365 15.28 -13.35 7.51
C MET A 365 14.10 -14.23 7.89
N LEU A 366 13.48 -13.91 9.01
CA LEU A 366 12.26 -14.56 9.46
C LEU A 366 11.08 -13.59 9.34
N ARG A 367 9.94 -14.13 8.97
CA ARG A 367 8.69 -13.37 8.93
C ARG A 367 7.63 -14.10 9.73
N PHE A 368 7.19 -13.48 10.82
CA PHE A 368 6.10 -13.96 11.66
C PHE A 368 4.79 -13.35 11.13
N VAL A 369 3.89 -14.21 10.70
CA VAL A 369 2.65 -13.82 10.03
C VAL A 369 1.48 -14.22 10.92
N ALA A 370 0.72 -13.24 11.38
CA ALA A 370 -0.57 -13.50 11.99
C ALA A 370 -1.69 -13.33 10.98
N ILE A 371 -2.70 -14.15 11.09
CA ILE A 371 -3.88 -14.17 10.21
C ILE A 371 -5.10 -14.04 11.09
N ASN A 372 -5.83 -12.96 10.93
CA ASN A 372 -7.01 -12.67 11.75
C ASN A 372 -8.25 -13.45 11.30
N ASP A 373 -8.92 -14.10 12.21
CA ASP A 373 -10.28 -14.66 12.02
C ASP A 373 -11.26 -14.22 13.13
N TYR A 374 -11.01 -13.03 13.70
CA TYR A 374 -11.83 -12.45 14.77
C TYR A 374 -11.85 -13.35 16.02
N GLY A 375 -10.68 -13.82 16.43
CA GLY A 375 -10.50 -14.68 17.60
C GLY A 375 -10.10 -13.90 18.86
N ASN A 376 -8.96 -14.23 19.46
CA ASN A 376 -8.50 -13.59 20.70
C ASN A 376 -7.02 -13.19 20.58
N GLN A 377 -6.47 -12.53 21.61
CA GLN A 377 -5.09 -12.05 21.56
C GLN A 377 -4.09 -13.20 21.43
N PHE A 378 -3.07 -12.95 20.62
CA PHE A 378 -1.89 -13.78 20.47
C PHE A 378 -0.69 -13.05 21.01
N TYR A 379 0.11 -13.71 21.81
CA TYR A 379 1.33 -13.16 22.42
C TYR A 379 2.54 -13.99 22.02
N MET A 380 3.67 -13.35 21.76
CA MET A 380 4.94 -13.99 21.46
C MET A 380 6.08 -13.31 22.20
N ASP A 381 7.08 -14.11 22.62
CA ASP A 381 8.24 -13.70 23.41
C ASP A 381 9.46 -14.56 23.04
N ASN A 382 10.69 -14.09 23.36
CA ASN A 382 11.98 -14.78 23.24
C ASN A 382 12.36 -15.16 21.81
#